data_69d4b715f4ab41b3d02b7c9796a422b9
#
_entry.id   69d4b715f4ab41b3d02b7c9796a422b9
#
_cell.length_a   1.000
_cell.length_b   1.000
_cell.length_c   1.000
_cell.angle_alpha   90.00
_cell.angle_beta   90.00
_cell.angle_gamma   90.00
#
_symmetry.space_group_name_H-M   'P 1'
#
loop_
_entity.id
_entity.type
_entity.pdbx_description
1 polymer ?
#
loop_
_entity_poly.entity_id
_entity_poly.type
_entity_poly.pdbx_seq_one_letter_code
_entity_poly.pdbx_strand_id
1 'polypeptide(L)'
;MQVAAIPFKYENDCLKILLLTTRKKRKWIVPKGWPVDGLSFNESAKKEAMEEAGVSGSISKAPIGDFIHNKTISKGQKTPCKVITYSLLVTDQLLDWDEQKERNRRWCSISKAAERVSNRGLSKMLRIISEDPGILFRLI
;
A
#
# COMPACT_ATOMS: atom_id res chain seq x y z
N MET A 1 -12.60 -0.81 -9.58
CA MET A 1 -11.79 -1.20 -8.42
C MET A 1 -10.33 -0.93 -8.66
N GLN A 2 -9.59 -0.69 -7.60
CA GLN A 2 -8.14 -0.51 -7.67
C GLN A 2 -7.41 -1.66 -6.96
N VAL A 3 -6.09 -1.71 -7.09
CA VAL A 3 -5.23 -2.66 -6.38
C VAL A 3 -4.19 -1.89 -5.59
N ALA A 4 -3.77 -2.44 -4.46
CA ALA A 4 -2.77 -1.83 -3.59
C ALA A 4 -1.78 -2.87 -3.06
N ALA A 5 -0.62 -2.39 -2.68
CA ALA A 5 0.38 -3.19 -1.98
C ALA A 5 0.63 -2.59 -0.60
N ILE A 6 0.79 -3.46 0.41
CA ILE A 6 1.31 -3.07 1.70
C ILE A 6 2.77 -3.53 1.74
N PRO A 7 3.72 -2.61 1.47
CA PRO A 7 5.13 -2.98 1.54
C PRO A 7 5.54 -3.16 3.00
N PHE A 8 6.25 -4.23 3.27
CA PHE A 8 6.71 -4.51 4.62
C PHE A 8 8.11 -5.12 4.61
N LYS A 9 8.80 -4.98 5.72
CA LYS A 9 10.13 -5.55 5.93
C LYS A 9 10.40 -5.72 7.42
N TYR A 10 11.38 -6.55 7.76
CA TYR A 10 11.97 -6.53 9.09
C TYR A 10 13.11 -5.52 9.14
N GLU A 11 13.16 -4.75 10.21
CA GLU A 11 14.26 -3.83 10.50
C GLU A 11 14.52 -3.90 12.01
N ASN A 12 15.71 -4.34 12.40
CA ASN A 12 16.07 -4.52 13.80
C ASN A 12 15.05 -5.39 14.57
N ASP A 13 14.66 -6.52 13.96
CA ASP A 13 13.69 -7.48 14.50
C ASP A 13 12.27 -6.92 14.65
N CYS A 14 11.99 -5.75 14.08
CA CYS A 14 10.67 -5.15 14.07
C CYS A 14 10.10 -5.13 12.66
N LEU A 15 8.82 -5.46 12.53
CA LEU A 15 8.10 -5.31 11.27
C LEU A 15 7.78 -3.85 11.02
N LYS A 16 8.10 -3.39 9.82
CA LYS A 16 7.81 -2.03 9.37
C LYS A 16 6.94 -2.07 8.13
N ILE A 17 6.05 -1.10 8.03
CA ILE A 17 5.18 -0.86 6.88
C ILE A 17 5.63 0.43 6.21
N LEU A 18 5.67 0.43 4.89
CA LEU A 18 5.98 1.63 4.13
C LEU A 18 4.69 2.37 3.79
N LEU A 19 4.59 3.60 4.24
CA LEU A 19 3.53 4.52 3.84
C LEU A 19 4.11 5.57 2.91
N LEU A 20 3.23 6.13 2.07
CA LEU A 20 3.58 7.28 1.23
C LEU A 20 2.45 8.29 1.26
N THR A 21 2.74 9.51 0.82
CA THR A 21 1.75 10.59 0.81
C THR A 21 1.02 10.63 -0.54
N THR A 22 -0.25 11.01 -0.49
CA THR A 22 -0.99 11.36 -1.71
C THR A 22 -0.39 12.65 -2.29
N ARG A 23 -0.54 12.86 -3.61
CA ARG A 23 0.13 13.95 -4.33
C ARG A 23 -0.32 15.34 -3.86
N LYS A 24 -1.64 15.56 -3.77
CA LYS A 24 -2.19 16.90 -3.48
C LYS A 24 -2.41 17.14 -2.01
N LYS A 25 -3.14 16.25 -1.35
CA LYS A 25 -3.54 16.45 0.06
C LYS A 25 -2.50 15.97 1.06
N ARG A 26 -1.43 15.34 0.58
CA ARG A 26 -0.32 14.83 1.42
C ARG A 26 -0.79 13.97 2.58
N LYS A 27 -1.80 13.15 2.33
CA LYS A 27 -2.30 12.18 3.31
C LYS A 27 -1.54 10.87 3.19
N TRP A 28 -1.32 10.20 4.32
CA TRP A 28 -0.62 8.93 4.34
C TRP A 28 -1.50 7.80 3.83
N ILE A 29 -0.94 7.00 2.91
CA ILE A 29 -1.62 5.88 2.27
C ILE A 29 -0.57 4.84 1.86
N VAL A 30 -1.03 3.70 1.31
CA VAL A 30 -0.15 2.70 0.69
C VAL A 30 -0.17 2.86 -0.83
N PRO A 31 0.84 2.33 -1.55
CA PRO A 31 0.84 2.38 -3.01
C PRO A 31 -0.41 1.71 -3.57
N LYS A 32 -1.07 2.37 -4.52
CA LYS A 32 -2.27 1.83 -5.17
C LYS A 32 -2.50 2.46 -6.53
N GLY A 33 -3.21 1.75 -7.37
CA GLY A 33 -3.57 2.25 -8.69
C GLY A 33 -4.55 1.33 -9.40
N TRP A 34 -4.79 1.62 -10.66
CA TRP A 34 -5.67 0.82 -11.50
C TRP A 34 -4.96 -0.45 -11.96
N PRO A 35 -5.69 -1.58 -12.09
CA PRO A 35 -5.11 -2.78 -12.71
C PRO A 35 -4.58 -2.47 -14.10
N VAL A 36 -3.42 -3.03 -14.42
CA VAL A 36 -2.75 -2.82 -15.71
C VAL A 36 -3.14 -3.95 -16.66
N ASP A 37 -3.55 -3.61 -17.88
CA ASP A 37 -3.88 -4.61 -18.90
C ASP A 37 -2.68 -5.50 -19.16
N GLY A 38 -2.93 -6.81 -19.18
CA GLY A 38 -1.89 -7.81 -19.42
C GLY A 38 -1.16 -8.28 -18.16
N LEU A 39 -1.37 -7.60 -17.01
CA LEU A 39 -0.81 -8.02 -15.73
C LEU A 39 -1.90 -8.57 -14.82
N SER A 40 -1.54 -9.53 -13.97
CA SER A 40 -2.42 -9.95 -12.88
C SER A 40 -2.60 -8.82 -11.87
N PHE A 41 -3.59 -8.94 -11.00
CA PHE A 41 -3.85 -7.90 -9.99
C PHE A 41 -2.69 -7.73 -9.01
N ASN A 42 -2.08 -8.83 -8.57
CA ASN A 42 -0.93 -8.73 -7.67
C ASN A 42 0.29 -8.13 -8.38
N GLU A 43 0.53 -8.45 -9.65
CA GLU A 43 1.61 -7.83 -10.43
C GLU A 43 1.34 -6.34 -10.65
N SER A 44 0.09 -5.94 -10.85
CA SER A 44 -0.28 -4.53 -10.95
C SER A 44 0.02 -3.79 -9.64
N ALA A 45 -0.31 -4.40 -8.49
CA ALA A 45 -0.01 -3.82 -7.18
C ALA A 45 1.50 -3.67 -6.96
N LYS A 46 2.27 -4.68 -7.36
CA LYS A 46 3.74 -4.65 -7.30
C LYS A 46 4.31 -3.51 -8.14
N LYS A 47 3.76 -3.32 -9.34
CA LYS A 47 4.18 -2.24 -10.23
C LYS A 47 3.92 -0.87 -9.62
N GLU A 48 2.76 -0.67 -8.99
CA GLU A 48 2.45 0.57 -8.31
C GLU A 48 3.42 0.86 -7.17
N ALA A 49 3.81 -0.15 -6.40
CA ALA A 49 4.80 0.02 -5.33
C ALA A 49 6.14 0.49 -5.87
N MET A 50 6.57 -0.02 -7.01
CA MET A 50 7.82 0.42 -7.65
C MET A 50 7.71 1.87 -8.14
N GLU A 51 6.64 2.22 -8.84
CA GLU A 51 6.47 3.56 -9.41
C GLU A 51 6.28 4.62 -8.34
N GLU A 52 5.42 4.37 -7.37
CA GLU A 52 5.06 5.36 -6.35
C GLU A 52 6.03 5.44 -5.19
N ALA A 53 6.62 4.33 -4.79
CA ALA A 53 7.43 4.24 -3.58
C ALA A 53 8.85 3.72 -3.81
N GLY A 54 9.20 3.27 -5.01
CA GLY A 54 10.55 2.82 -5.33
C GLY A 54 10.97 1.54 -4.61
N VAL A 55 10.01 0.64 -4.34
CA VAL A 55 10.28 -0.62 -3.67
C VAL A 55 9.81 -1.81 -4.50
N SER A 56 10.49 -2.94 -4.36
CA SER A 56 10.14 -4.19 -5.02
C SER A 56 10.46 -5.36 -4.11
N GLY A 57 9.94 -6.53 -4.47
CA GLY A 57 10.17 -7.75 -3.71
C GLY A 57 9.18 -8.83 -4.08
N SER A 58 8.76 -9.63 -3.10
CA SER A 58 7.82 -10.73 -3.30
C SER A 58 6.40 -10.28 -2.96
N ILE A 59 5.52 -10.31 -3.95
CA ILE A 59 4.10 -9.96 -3.79
C ILE A 59 3.29 -11.20 -3.40
N SER A 60 2.30 -11.04 -2.53
CA SER A 60 1.44 -12.14 -2.11
C SER A 60 0.66 -12.73 -3.31
N LYS A 61 0.41 -14.03 -3.26
CA LYS A 61 -0.26 -14.77 -4.34
C LYS A 61 -1.75 -14.45 -4.40
N ALA A 62 -2.33 -14.07 -3.27
CA ALA A 62 -3.74 -13.72 -3.16
C ALA A 62 -3.89 -12.47 -2.28
N PRO A 63 -5.06 -11.80 -2.33
CA PRO A 63 -5.30 -10.62 -1.50
C PRO A 63 -5.24 -10.93 -0.01
N ILE A 64 -4.74 -10.00 0.77
CA ILE A 64 -4.74 -10.08 2.23
C ILE A 64 -5.92 -9.30 2.83
N GLY A 65 -6.63 -8.54 2.04
CA GLY A 65 -7.79 -7.77 2.45
C GLY A 65 -8.21 -6.77 1.39
N ASP A 66 -9.16 -5.92 1.75
CA ASP A 66 -9.60 -4.84 0.89
C ASP A 66 -10.09 -3.66 1.74
N PHE A 67 -10.20 -2.50 1.13
CA PHE A 67 -10.78 -1.33 1.77
C PHE A 67 -11.46 -0.48 0.71
N ILE A 68 -12.30 0.46 1.17
CA ILE A 68 -13.00 1.39 0.28
C ILE A 68 -12.29 2.74 0.28
N HIS A 69 -12.01 3.24 -0.92
CA HIS A 69 -11.46 4.56 -1.15
C HIS A 69 -12.47 5.38 -1.93
N ASN A 70 -12.84 6.55 -1.44
CA ASN A 70 -13.75 7.44 -2.14
C ASN A 70 -12.97 8.24 -3.19
N LYS A 71 -13.24 7.93 -4.45
CA LYS A 71 -12.58 8.56 -5.60
C LYS A 71 -13.39 9.75 -6.10
N THR A 72 -12.74 10.88 -6.32
CA THR A 72 -13.37 12.03 -6.94
C THR A 72 -13.48 11.80 -8.43
N ILE A 73 -14.72 11.79 -8.97
CA ILE A 73 -15.00 11.56 -10.38
C ILE A 73 -15.32 12.87 -11.12
N SER A 74 -15.86 13.85 -10.41
CA SER A 74 -16.11 15.19 -10.93
C SER A 74 -16.21 16.14 -9.75
N LYS A 75 -16.30 17.44 -10.04
CA LYS A 75 -16.30 18.49 -9.01
C LYS A 75 -17.38 18.21 -7.95
N GLY A 76 -16.93 17.96 -6.71
CA GLY A 76 -17.79 17.71 -5.57
C GLY A 76 -18.43 16.33 -5.51
N GLN A 77 -18.23 15.47 -6.51
CA GLN A 77 -18.79 14.12 -6.53
C GLN A 77 -17.73 13.07 -6.27
N LYS A 78 -18.04 12.12 -5.37
CA LYS A 78 -17.17 11.00 -5.05
C LYS A 78 -17.90 9.69 -5.26
N THR A 79 -17.17 8.67 -5.69
CA THR A 79 -17.70 7.32 -5.82
C THR A 79 -16.82 6.36 -5.02
N PRO A 80 -17.43 5.39 -4.29
CA PRO A 80 -16.63 4.39 -3.57
C PRO A 80 -15.93 3.48 -4.57
N CYS A 81 -14.66 3.22 -4.28
CA CYS A 81 -13.82 2.34 -5.09
C CYS A 81 -13.24 1.27 -4.16
N LYS A 82 -13.48 0.01 -4.48
CA LYS A 82 -12.90 -1.10 -3.72
C LYS A 82 -11.43 -1.25 -4.09
N VAL A 83 -10.56 -1.33 -3.09
CA VAL A 83 -9.12 -1.50 -3.28
C VAL A 83 -8.72 -2.87 -2.76
N ILE A 84 -8.40 -3.77 -3.70
CA ILE A 84 -7.93 -5.13 -3.39
C ILE A 84 -6.47 -5.03 -3.00
N THR A 85 -6.11 -5.53 -1.83
CA THR A 85 -4.81 -5.26 -1.21
C THR A 85 -3.98 -6.53 -1.07
N TYR A 86 -2.70 -6.44 -1.47
CA TYR A 86 -1.71 -7.51 -1.42
C TYR A 86 -0.57 -7.10 -0.49
N SER A 87 0.11 -8.07 0.12
CA SER A 87 1.33 -7.78 0.88
C SER A 87 2.56 -7.91 -0.02
N LEU A 88 3.54 -7.05 0.18
CA LEU A 88 4.79 -7.03 -0.57
C LEU A 88 5.97 -7.10 0.40
N LEU A 89 6.66 -8.24 0.42
CA LEU A 89 7.90 -8.38 1.19
C LEU A 89 9.02 -7.67 0.42
N VAL A 90 9.46 -6.53 0.93
CA VAL A 90 10.43 -5.69 0.24
C VAL A 90 11.83 -6.28 0.35
N THR A 91 12.47 -6.47 -0.80
CA THR A 91 13.85 -6.90 -0.89
C THR A 91 14.76 -5.83 -1.49
N ASP A 92 14.18 -4.91 -2.26
CA ASP A 92 14.92 -3.84 -2.95
C ASP A 92 14.24 -2.49 -2.73
N GLN A 93 15.05 -1.50 -2.42
CA GLN A 93 14.58 -0.13 -2.24
C GLN A 93 15.50 0.80 -3.02
N LEU A 94 14.92 1.56 -3.94
CA LEU A 94 15.65 2.52 -4.76
C LEU A 94 15.81 3.85 -4.02
N LEU A 95 16.96 4.51 -4.25
CA LEU A 95 17.18 5.88 -3.78
C LEU A 95 16.42 6.88 -4.66
N ASP A 96 16.35 6.59 -5.96
CA ASP A 96 15.64 7.40 -6.95
C ASP A 96 14.57 6.56 -7.61
N TRP A 97 13.36 7.09 -7.71
CA TRP A 97 12.23 6.40 -8.36
C TRP A 97 11.31 7.41 -9.04
N ASP A 98 10.39 6.91 -9.90
CA ASP A 98 9.56 7.74 -10.77
C ASP A 98 8.84 8.88 -10.07
N GLU A 99 8.12 8.60 -8.97
CA GLU A 99 7.30 9.61 -8.28
C GLU A 99 7.97 10.22 -7.06
N GLN A 100 9.28 10.13 -6.97
CA GLN A 100 10.08 10.60 -5.84
C GLN A 100 9.79 12.07 -5.48
N LYS A 101 9.64 12.93 -6.46
CA LYS A 101 9.40 14.36 -6.26
C LYS A 101 7.97 14.67 -5.85
N GLU A 102 7.05 13.74 -6.09
CA GLU A 102 5.62 13.94 -5.86
C GLU A 102 5.14 13.38 -4.53
N ARG A 103 5.92 12.49 -3.91
CA ARG A 103 5.51 11.77 -2.70
C ARG A 103 6.63 11.66 -1.70
N ASN A 104 6.28 11.71 -0.43
CA ASN A 104 7.18 11.31 0.66
C ASN A 104 6.91 9.86 1.01
N ARG A 105 7.92 9.10 1.36
CA ARG A 105 7.79 7.73 1.84
C ARG A 105 8.37 7.60 3.25
N ARG A 106 7.78 6.73 4.06
CA ARG A 106 8.19 6.56 5.45
C ARG A 106 7.91 5.15 5.94
N TRP A 107 8.94 4.53 6.48
CA TRP A 107 8.81 3.26 7.19
C TRP A 107 8.34 3.53 8.62
N CYS A 108 7.35 2.78 9.10
CA CYS A 108 6.86 2.89 10.47
C CYS A 108 6.36 1.53 10.97
N SER A 109 6.22 1.42 12.30
CA SER A 109 5.64 0.21 12.87
C SER A 109 4.20 0.03 12.37
N ILE A 110 3.68 -1.20 12.44
CA ILE A 110 2.33 -1.48 11.94
C ILE A 110 1.30 -0.64 12.71
N SER A 111 1.44 -0.55 14.05
CA SER A 111 0.51 0.25 14.87
C SER A 111 0.56 1.73 14.52
N LYS A 112 1.75 2.28 14.26
CA LYS A 112 1.90 3.67 13.83
C LYS A 112 1.30 3.89 12.45
N ALA A 113 1.49 2.95 11.54
CA ALA A 113 0.88 3.01 10.21
C ALA A 113 -0.65 3.09 10.33
N ALA A 114 -1.25 2.26 11.18
CA ALA A 114 -2.69 2.26 11.42
C ALA A 114 -3.19 3.62 11.92
N GLU A 115 -2.42 4.28 12.77
CA GLU A 115 -2.77 5.61 13.30
C GLU A 115 -2.62 6.72 12.24
N ARG A 116 -1.61 6.62 11.38
CA ARG A 116 -1.27 7.68 10.42
C ARG A 116 -2.15 7.71 9.18
N VAL A 117 -2.60 6.55 8.69
CA VAL A 117 -3.43 6.54 7.48
C VAL A 117 -4.78 7.20 7.76
N SER A 118 -5.23 8.05 6.84
CA SER A 118 -6.50 8.75 6.99
C SER A 118 -7.70 7.88 6.59
N ASN A 119 -7.50 6.87 5.74
CA ASN A 119 -8.57 5.98 5.30
C ASN A 119 -8.95 5.01 6.42
N ARG A 120 -10.23 5.03 6.82
CA ARG A 120 -10.72 4.20 7.94
C ARG A 120 -10.63 2.70 7.67
N GLY A 121 -10.94 2.27 6.46
CA GLY A 121 -10.88 0.85 6.08
C GLY A 121 -9.45 0.34 6.09
N LEU A 122 -8.51 1.11 5.56
CA LEU A 122 -7.10 0.77 5.60
C LEU A 122 -6.56 0.76 7.04
N SER A 123 -6.95 1.76 7.85
CA SER A 123 -6.57 1.80 9.27
C SER A 123 -7.03 0.54 9.99
N LYS A 124 -8.28 0.13 9.77
CA LYS A 124 -8.84 -1.08 10.36
C LYS A 124 -8.07 -2.33 9.92
N MET A 125 -7.76 -2.44 8.64
CA MET A 125 -6.96 -3.55 8.11
C MET A 125 -5.58 -3.60 8.79
N LEU A 126 -4.90 -2.46 8.91
CA LEU A 126 -3.59 -2.40 9.55
C LEU A 126 -3.65 -2.75 11.03
N ARG A 127 -4.74 -2.41 11.74
CA ARG A 127 -4.93 -2.82 13.13
C ARG A 127 -5.07 -4.33 13.26
N ILE A 128 -5.81 -4.95 12.36
CA ILE A 128 -5.95 -6.42 12.33
C ILE A 128 -4.59 -7.05 12.08
N ILE A 129 -3.81 -6.53 11.14
CA ILE A 129 -2.46 -7.01 10.84
C ILE A 129 -1.53 -6.81 12.05
N SER A 130 -1.67 -5.69 12.76
CA SER A 130 -0.89 -5.42 13.98
C SER A 130 -1.10 -6.49 15.05
N GLU A 131 -2.33 -7.01 15.16
CA GLU A 131 -2.67 -8.07 16.12
C GLU A 131 -2.27 -9.46 15.62
N ASP A 132 -2.17 -9.64 14.30
CA ASP A 132 -1.79 -10.92 13.67
C ASP A 132 -0.82 -10.66 12.50
N PRO A 133 0.44 -10.32 12.79
CA PRO A 133 1.40 -9.98 11.73
C PRO A 133 1.68 -11.09 10.73
N GLY A 134 1.38 -12.34 11.07
CA GLY A 134 1.50 -13.47 10.15
C GLY A 134 0.70 -13.29 8.87
N ILE A 135 -0.35 -12.46 8.89
CA ILE A 135 -1.14 -12.14 7.69
C ILE A 135 -0.25 -11.66 6.55
N LEU A 136 0.78 -10.87 6.84
CA LEU A 136 1.69 -10.34 5.82
C LEU A 136 2.47 -11.43 5.08
N PHE A 137 2.74 -12.55 5.74
CA PHE A 137 3.59 -13.62 5.20
C PHE A 137 2.84 -14.79 4.58
N ARG A 138 1.60 -15.03 4.98
CA ARG A 138 0.87 -16.28 4.66
C ARG A 138 0.78 -16.60 3.17
N LEU A 139 0.77 -15.58 2.33
CA LEU A 139 0.54 -15.75 0.89
C LEU A 139 1.74 -15.30 0.05
N ILE A 140 2.86 -15.05 0.66
CA ILE A 140 4.09 -14.70 -0.05
C ILE A 140 4.65 -15.93 -0.81
#